data_ba02adb1df82eed4a04dfdcc198c810c
#
_entry.id   ba02adb1df82eed4a04dfdcc198c810c
#
_cell.length_a   1.000
_cell.length_b   1.000
_cell.length_c   1.000
_cell.angle_alpha   90.00
_cell.angle_beta   90.00
_cell.angle_gamma   90.00
#
_symmetry.space_group_name_H-M   'P 1'
#
loop_
_entity.id
_entity.type
_entity.pdbx_description
1 polymer ?
#
loop_
_entity_poly.entity_id
_entity_poly.type
_entity_poly.pdbx_seq_one_letter_code
_entity_poly.pdbx_strand_id
1 'polypeptide(L)'
;TQFFVACDHGIGLYAAEQINELRKSDPDLMLFCTVPHEGQATKWAPYLRERYFRMLEDCTSIDCISLQAQPDAQLLAYRRIIDRSDMVLTVFDSEAPEAGCAEEKALAYALNSRKPVINLDPYTLTVSRIDKHADK
;
A
#
# COMPACT_ATOMS: atom_id res chain seq x y z
N THR A 1 9.87 -13.52 3.71
CA THR A 1 9.52 -12.31 2.95
C THR A 1 8.69 -11.37 3.81
N GLN A 2 9.01 -10.10 3.72
CA GLN A 2 8.31 -9.05 4.46
C GLN A 2 7.50 -8.19 3.50
N PHE A 3 6.22 -8.02 3.80
CA PHE A 3 5.32 -7.17 3.04
C PHE A 3 4.99 -5.93 3.84
N PHE A 4 5.11 -4.77 3.23
CA PHE A 4 4.77 -3.48 3.82
C PHE A 4 3.58 -2.91 3.05
N VAL A 5 2.50 -2.61 3.73
CA VAL A 5 1.26 -2.16 3.10
C VAL A 5 0.76 -0.89 3.80
N ALA A 6 0.41 0.12 3.02
CA ALA A 6 -0.31 1.27 3.53
C ALA A 6 -1.80 0.95 3.44
N CYS A 7 -2.40 0.66 4.57
CA CYS A 7 -3.70 0.00 4.64
C CYS A 7 -4.86 0.98 4.48
N ASP A 8 -5.07 1.48 3.25
CA ASP A 8 -6.24 2.28 2.91
C ASP A 8 -7.47 1.36 2.70
N HIS A 9 -8.61 1.97 2.38
CA HIS A 9 -9.87 1.21 2.20
C HIS A 9 -9.99 0.54 0.83
N GLY A 10 -8.99 0.65 -0.02
CA GLY A 10 -8.99 0.07 -1.36
C GLY A 10 -8.02 -1.10 -1.48
N ILE A 11 -7.12 -1.01 -2.44
CA ILE A 11 -6.15 -2.07 -2.76
C ILE A 11 -5.28 -2.43 -1.56
N GLY A 12 -4.90 -1.44 -0.73
CA GLY A 12 -4.09 -1.72 0.46
C GLY A 12 -4.77 -2.71 1.40
N LEU A 13 -6.05 -2.51 1.67
CA LEU A 13 -6.81 -3.44 2.53
C LEU A 13 -6.89 -4.83 1.89
N TYR A 14 -7.22 -4.91 0.59
CA TYR A 14 -7.31 -6.20 -0.10
C TYR A 14 -5.97 -6.92 -0.10
N ALA A 15 -4.89 -6.22 -0.39
CA ALA A 15 -3.56 -6.81 -0.39
C ALA A 15 -3.20 -7.36 0.99
N ALA A 16 -3.44 -6.57 2.04
CA ALA A 16 -3.15 -6.99 3.40
C ALA A 16 -3.95 -8.23 3.80
N GLU A 17 -5.23 -8.28 3.44
CA GLU A 17 -6.07 -9.45 3.71
C GLU A 17 -5.54 -10.70 3.00
N GLN A 18 -5.12 -10.56 1.75
CA GLN A 18 -4.57 -11.68 0.98
C GLN A 18 -3.24 -12.17 1.57
N ILE A 19 -2.39 -11.25 2.01
CA ILE A 19 -1.13 -11.63 2.66
C ILE A 19 -1.40 -12.36 3.97
N ASN A 20 -2.35 -11.88 4.79
CA ASN A 20 -2.75 -12.59 6.01
C ASN A 20 -3.23 -14.00 5.72
N GLU A 21 -3.98 -14.19 4.62
CA GLU A 21 -4.45 -15.51 4.21
C GLU A 21 -3.28 -16.43 3.81
N LEU A 22 -2.33 -15.89 3.04
CA LEU A 22 -1.13 -16.66 2.65
C LEU A 22 -0.28 -17.04 3.85
N ARG A 23 -0.25 -16.21 4.89
CA ARG A 23 0.53 -16.47 6.10
C ARG A 23 0.04 -17.69 6.88
N LYS A 24 -1.21 -18.09 6.69
CA LYS A 24 -1.73 -19.31 7.32
C LYS A 24 -1.03 -20.56 6.80
N SER A 25 -0.61 -20.54 5.54
CA SER A 25 0.12 -21.64 4.91
C SER A 25 1.63 -21.46 4.94
N ASP A 26 2.10 -20.22 5.07
CA ASP A 26 3.53 -19.90 5.07
C ASP A 26 3.82 -18.91 6.22
N PRO A 27 4.17 -19.45 7.41
CA PRO A 27 4.41 -18.60 8.57
C PRO A 27 5.67 -17.74 8.50
N ASP A 28 6.52 -17.95 7.49
CA ASP A 28 7.71 -17.11 7.29
C ASP A 28 7.37 -15.76 6.67
N LEU A 29 6.16 -15.62 6.12
CA LEU A 29 5.70 -14.33 5.60
C LEU A 29 5.34 -13.40 6.75
N MET A 30 5.71 -12.13 6.60
CA MET A 30 5.37 -11.09 7.58
C MET A 30 4.60 -9.97 6.90
N LEU A 31 3.62 -9.43 7.60
CA LEU A 31 2.83 -8.29 7.13
C LEU A 31 2.99 -7.13 8.11
N PHE A 32 3.54 -6.04 7.60
CA PHE A 32 3.69 -4.78 8.34
C PHE A 32 2.72 -3.77 7.77
N CYS A 33 1.79 -3.29 8.59
CA CYS A 33 0.79 -2.32 8.18
C CYS A 33 1.20 -0.93 8.64
N THR A 34 1.24 0.02 7.71
CA THR A 34 1.47 1.43 8.02
C THR A 34 0.17 2.18 7.80
N VAL A 35 -0.33 2.83 8.84
CA VAL A 35 -1.58 3.57 8.76
C VAL A 35 -1.30 5.07 8.90
N PRO A 36 -2.03 5.93 8.17
CA PRO A 36 -1.76 7.37 8.21
C PRO A 36 -2.09 8.00 9.55
N HIS A 37 -3.17 7.56 10.21
CA HIS A 37 -3.53 8.02 11.55
C HIS A 37 -4.50 7.03 12.17
N GLU A 38 -4.61 7.08 13.51
CA GLU A 38 -5.44 6.12 14.24
C GLU A 38 -6.90 6.10 13.80
N GLY A 39 -7.45 7.25 13.49
CA GLY A 39 -8.87 7.39 13.19
C GLY A 39 -9.23 7.22 11.72
N GLN A 40 -8.33 6.68 10.87
CA GLN A 40 -8.62 6.67 9.43
C GLN A 40 -9.91 5.92 9.07
N ALA A 41 -10.29 4.90 9.82
CA ALA A 41 -11.47 4.10 9.51
C ALA A 41 -12.75 4.59 10.17
N THR A 42 -12.69 5.68 10.93
CA THR A 42 -13.81 6.16 11.73
C THR A 42 -15.09 6.40 10.91
N LYS A 43 -14.91 6.92 9.69
CA LYS A 43 -16.04 7.24 8.81
C LYS A 43 -16.28 6.20 7.71
N TRP A 44 -15.58 5.09 7.74
CA TRP A 44 -15.78 4.04 6.74
C TRP A 44 -17.10 3.31 7.00
N ALA A 45 -17.67 2.70 5.95
CA ALA A 45 -18.83 1.85 6.10
C ALA A 45 -18.54 0.75 7.13
N PRO A 46 -19.55 0.37 7.96
CA PRO A 46 -19.31 -0.61 9.03
C PRO A 46 -18.65 -1.91 8.59
N TYR A 47 -19.04 -2.45 7.42
CA TYR A 47 -18.46 -3.71 6.94
C TYR A 47 -16.97 -3.56 6.56
N LEU A 48 -16.58 -2.41 6.00
CA LEU A 48 -15.18 -2.13 5.68
C LEU A 48 -14.36 -1.91 6.95
N ARG A 49 -14.95 -1.21 7.92
CA ARG A 49 -14.28 -0.96 9.19
C ARG A 49 -14.03 -2.26 9.94
N GLU A 50 -14.98 -3.17 9.95
CA GLU A 50 -14.81 -4.48 10.58
C GLU A 50 -13.69 -5.28 9.91
N ARG A 51 -13.64 -5.30 8.58
CA ARG A 51 -12.57 -5.97 7.83
C ARG A 51 -11.21 -5.37 8.13
N TYR A 52 -11.15 -4.06 8.21
CA TYR A 52 -9.92 -3.33 8.52
C TYR A 52 -9.37 -3.73 9.89
N PHE A 53 -10.19 -3.70 10.91
CA PHE A 53 -9.73 -4.07 12.25
C PHE A 53 -9.36 -5.54 12.35
N ARG A 54 -10.09 -6.41 11.68
CA ARG A 54 -9.74 -7.84 11.63
C ARG A 54 -8.40 -8.04 10.95
N MET A 55 -8.14 -7.33 9.87
CA MET A 55 -6.87 -7.39 9.16
C MET A 55 -5.72 -6.91 10.07
N LEU A 56 -5.92 -5.83 10.81
CA LEU A 56 -4.91 -5.33 11.74
C LEU A 56 -4.62 -6.30 12.89
N GLU A 57 -5.64 -7.01 13.37
CA GLU A 57 -5.44 -8.03 14.41
C GLU A 57 -4.54 -9.16 13.92
N ASP A 58 -4.65 -9.51 12.64
CA ASP A 58 -3.92 -10.64 12.07
C ASP A 58 -2.54 -10.28 11.55
N CYS A 59 -2.22 -9.00 11.37
CA CYS A 59 -0.93 -8.61 10.82
C CYS A 59 0.20 -8.79 11.83
N THR A 60 1.45 -8.75 11.33
CA THR A 60 2.62 -8.92 12.16
C THR A 60 2.84 -7.71 13.07
N SER A 61 2.70 -6.51 12.51
CA SER A 61 2.97 -5.25 13.23
C SER A 61 2.24 -4.09 12.58
N ILE A 62 1.91 -3.10 13.38
CA ILE A 62 1.25 -1.88 12.93
C ILE A 62 2.16 -0.69 13.22
N ASP A 63 2.31 0.19 12.24
CA ASP A 63 3.03 1.44 12.38
C ASP A 63 2.07 2.59 12.03
N CYS A 64 1.96 3.57 12.89
CA CYS A 64 1.06 4.71 12.71
C CYS A 64 1.88 5.98 12.48
N ILE A 65 1.60 6.70 11.39
CA ILE A 65 2.32 7.92 11.06
C ILE A 65 2.01 9.03 12.06
N SER A 66 0.73 9.18 12.41
CA SER A 66 0.28 10.24 13.32
C SER A 66 -0.92 9.77 14.12
N LEU A 67 -1.07 10.30 15.33
CA LEU A 67 -2.25 10.01 16.15
C LEU A 67 -3.48 10.70 15.59
N GLN A 68 -3.30 11.83 14.91
CA GLN A 68 -4.39 12.62 14.35
C GLN A 68 -4.23 12.78 12.85
N ALA A 69 -5.33 13.07 12.17
CA ALA A 69 -5.32 13.31 10.73
C ALA A 69 -4.38 14.47 10.38
N GLN A 70 -3.52 14.23 9.39
CA GLN A 70 -2.60 15.23 8.85
C GLN A 70 -2.81 15.28 7.33
N PRO A 71 -2.67 16.47 6.69
CA PRO A 71 -2.92 16.57 5.25
C PRO A 71 -2.10 15.61 4.39
N ASP A 72 -0.84 15.36 4.77
CA ASP A 72 0.06 14.54 4.00
C ASP A 72 0.28 13.14 4.58
N ALA A 73 -0.53 12.73 5.57
CA ALA A 73 -0.30 11.47 6.28
C ALA A 73 -0.33 10.26 5.35
N GLN A 74 -1.25 10.24 4.38
CA GLN A 74 -1.35 9.14 3.42
C GLN A 74 -0.08 9.04 2.56
N LEU A 75 0.42 10.15 2.07
CA LEU A 75 1.65 10.17 1.28
C LEU A 75 2.85 9.77 2.14
N LEU A 76 2.91 10.22 3.39
CA LEU A 76 3.97 9.82 4.31
C LEU A 76 3.94 8.31 4.58
N ALA A 77 2.75 7.73 4.69
CA ALA A 77 2.60 6.29 4.84
C ALA A 77 3.16 5.55 3.62
N TYR A 78 2.82 5.98 2.42
CA TYR A 78 3.36 5.40 1.18
C TYR A 78 4.87 5.51 1.12
N ARG A 79 5.42 6.69 1.42
CA ARG A 79 6.88 6.89 1.40
C ARG A 79 7.58 5.98 2.40
N ARG A 80 7.00 5.80 3.58
CA ARG A 80 7.60 4.96 4.62
C ARG A 80 7.69 3.51 4.17
N ILE A 81 6.61 2.97 3.58
CA ILE A 81 6.66 1.58 3.10
C ILE A 81 7.59 1.41 1.92
N ILE A 82 7.66 2.40 1.03
CA ILE A 82 8.59 2.37 -0.11
C ILE A 82 10.03 2.35 0.38
N ASP A 83 10.37 3.19 1.36
CA ASP A 83 11.73 3.25 1.90
C ASP A 83 12.19 1.93 2.51
N ARG A 84 11.26 1.17 3.07
CA ARG A 84 11.55 -0.12 3.72
C ARG A 84 11.55 -1.30 2.77
N SER A 85 11.12 -1.10 1.53
CA SER A 85 10.92 -2.17 0.56
C SER A 85 12.04 -2.21 -0.47
N ASP A 86 12.30 -3.41 -1.00
CA ASP A 86 13.24 -3.59 -2.11
C ASP A 86 12.53 -3.53 -3.46
N MET A 87 11.23 -3.76 -3.49
CA MET A 87 10.39 -3.77 -4.68
C MET A 87 9.03 -3.18 -4.33
N VAL A 88 8.44 -2.47 -5.25
CA VAL A 88 7.12 -1.84 -5.05
C VAL A 88 6.11 -2.51 -5.98
N LEU A 89 4.98 -2.93 -5.41
CA LEU A 89 3.86 -3.47 -6.18
C LEU A 89 2.74 -2.45 -6.20
N THR A 90 2.20 -2.21 -7.39
CA THR A 90 1.11 -1.25 -7.59
C THR A 90 -0.03 -1.92 -8.34
N VAL A 91 -1.22 -1.36 -8.19
CA VAL A 91 -2.42 -1.83 -8.93
C VAL A 91 -3.14 -0.61 -9.47
N PHE A 92 -2.92 -0.30 -10.73
CA PHE A 92 -3.73 0.68 -11.46
C PHE A 92 -3.75 0.31 -12.93
N ASP A 93 -4.74 0.86 -13.64
CA ASP A 93 -4.91 0.56 -15.05
C ASP A 93 -3.75 1.14 -15.88
N SER A 94 -3.79 0.94 -17.19
CA SER A 94 -2.72 1.36 -18.09
C SER A 94 -2.50 2.88 -18.11
N GLU A 95 -3.45 3.63 -17.59
CA GLU A 95 -3.31 5.07 -17.41
C GLU A 95 -2.69 5.35 -16.05
N ALA A 96 -1.90 6.41 -15.99
CA ALA A 96 -1.28 6.80 -14.73
C ALA A 96 -2.35 7.22 -13.70
N PRO A 97 -2.04 7.11 -12.40
CA PRO A 97 -2.95 7.64 -11.38
C PRO A 97 -3.30 9.10 -11.64
N GLU A 98 -4.43 9.53 -11.11
CA GLU A 98 -4.88 10.91 -11.25
C GLU A 98 -3.80 11.88 -10.80
N ALA A 99 -3.58 12.93 -11.61
CA ALA A 99 -2.54 13.92 -11.36
C ALA A 99 -2.74 14.62 -10.01
N GLY A 100 -1.66 14.70 -9.23
CA GLY A 100 -1.65 15.38 -7.93
C GLY A 100 -2.15 14.54 -6.77
N CYS A 101 -2.63 13.32 -6.99
CA CYS A 101 -3.06 12.46 -5.90
C CYS A 101 -1.86 11.83 -5.18
N ALA A 102 -2.12 11.28 -3.99
CA ALA A 102 -1.06 10.67 -3.19
C ALA A 102 -0.42 9.48 -3.90
N GLU A 103 -1.20 8.70 -4.64
CA GLU A 103 -0.73 7.54 -5.38
C GLU A 103 0.24 7.94 -6.50
N GLU A 104 -0.04 9.02 -7.22
CA GLU A 104 0.87 9.53 -8.25
C GLU A 104 2.20 9.96 -7.64
N LYS A 105 2.13 10.71 -6.55
CA LYS A 105 3.33 11.18 -5.85
C LYS A 105 4.14 10.01 -5.28
N ALA A 106 3.46 8.98 -4.79
CA ALA A 106 4.11 7.78 -4.28
C ALA A 106 4.81 7.02 -5.41
N LEU A 107 4.17 6.89 -6.57
CA LEU A 107 4.79 6.26 -7.73
C LEU A 107 6.05 7.00 -8.15
N ALA A 108 5.97 8.33 -8.25
CA ALA A 108 7.13 9.15 -8.60
C ALA A 108 8.26 8.98 -7.58
N TYR A 109 7.92 8.93 -6.31
CA TYR A 109 8.89 8.71 -5.24
C TYR A 109 9.60 7.36 -5.39
N ALA A 110 8.84 6.29 -5.67
CA ALA A 110 9.41 4.95 -5.85
C ALA A 110 10.36 4.91 -7.05
N LEU A 111 9.94 5.49 -8.19
CA LEU A 111 10.77 5.54 -9.40
C LEU A 111 12.04 6.36 -9.17
N ASN A 112 11.95 7.49 -8.47
CA ASN A 112 13.10 8.32 -8.14
C ASN A 112 14.04 7.64 -7.14
N SER A 113 13.53 6.74 -6.32
CA SER A 113 14.32 5.93 -5.39
C SER A 113 14.99 4.74 -6.07
N ARG A 114 14.82 4.59 -7.37
CA ARG A 114 15.41 3.53 -8.20
C ARG A 114 15.01 2.12 -7.77
N LYS A 115 13.84 1.98 -7.16
CA LYS A 115 13.32 0.66 -6.79
C LYS A 115 12.50 0.09 -7.95
N PRO A 116 12.60 -1.22 -8.21
CA PRO A 116 11.74 -1.82 -9.24
C PRO A 116 10.27 -1.69 -8.84
N VAL A 117 9.45 -1.27 -9.80
CA VAL A 117 8.01 -1.11 -9.62
C VAL A 117 7.32 -2.07 -10.58
N ILE A 118 6.50 -2.95 -10.01
CA ILE A 118 5.71 -3.92 -10.77
C ILE A 118 4.25 -3.53 -10.63
N ASN A 119 3.58 -3.35 -11.75
CA ASN A 119 2.16 -2.99 -11.77
C ASN A 119 1.31 -4.14 -12.25
N LEU A 120 0.21 -4.38 -11.55
CA LEU A 120 -0.87 -5.26 -11.99
C LEU A 120 -2.00 -4.38 -12.52
N ASP A 121 -2.33 -4.56 -13.80
CA ASP A 121 -3.50 -3.88 -14.39
C ASP A 121 -4.75 -4.62 -13.92
N PRO A 122 -5.68 -3.94 -13.20
CA PRO A 122 -6.84 -4.63 -12.62
C PRO A 122 -7.88 -5.04 -13.65
N TYR A 123 -7.86 -4.49 -14.86
CA TYR A 123 -8.83 -4.83 -15.92
C TYR A 123 -8.33 -5.97 -16.80
N THR A 124 -7.08 -5.93 -17.20
CA THR A 124 -6.51 -6.96 -18.08
C THR A 124 -5.81 -8.07 -17.31
N LEU A 125 -5.55 -7.86 -16.02
CA LEU A 125 -4.80 -8.76 -15.14
C LEU A 125 -3.38 -9.04 -15.65
N THR A 126 -2.82 -8.11 -16.42
CA THR A 126 -1.43 -8.20 -16.89
C THR A 126 -0.50 -7.57 -15.88
N VAL A 127 0.67 -8.19 -15.74
CA VAL A 127 1.73 -7.72 -14.84
C VAL A 127 2.84 -7.13 -15.69
N SER A 128 3.25 -5.91 -15.39
CA SER A 128 4.30 -5.23 -16.14
C SER A 128 5.21 -4.44 -15.21
N ARG A 129 6.43 -4.21 -15.65
CA ARG A 129 7.38 -3.37 -14.93
C ARG A 129 7.21 -1.92 -15.39
N ILE A 130 7.19 -1.00 -14.43
CA ILE A 130 7.17 0.43 -14.72
C ILE A 130 8.58 0.95 -14.53
N ASP A 131 9.12 1.60 -15.56
CA ASP A 131 10.45 2.19 -15.52
C ASP A 131 10.36 3.71 -15.64
N LYS A 132 11.30 4.38 -15.00
CA LYS A 132 11.44 5.82 -15.14
C LYS A 132 11.89 6.11 -16.57
N HIS A 133 11.25 7.07 -17.22
CA HIS A 133 11.63 7.47 -18.58
C HIS A 133 13.03 8.09 -18.56
N ALA A 134 13.96 7.44 -19.26
CA ALA A 134 15.36 7.86 -19.26
C ALA A 134 15.61 9.09 -20.11
N ASP A 135 14.72 9.41 -21.01
CA ASP A 135 14.84 10.52 -21.96
C ASP A 135 14.34 11.86 -21.41
N LYS A 136 13.94 11.89 -20.19
CA LYS A 136 13.37 13.09 -19.57
C LYS A 136 14.38 13.91 -18.82
#